data_6c9bbf292c31a80b60bc38c603d2d40c
#
_entry.id   6c9bbf292c31a80b60bc38c603d2d40c
#
_cell.length_a   1.000
_cell.length_b   1.000
_cell.length_c   1.000
_cell.angle_alpha   90.00
_cell.angle_beta   90.00
_cell.angle_gamma   90.00
#
_symmetry.space_group_name_H-M   'P 1'
#
loop_
_entity.id
_entity.type
_entity.pdbx_description
1 polymer ?
#
loop_
_entity_poly.entity_id
_entity_poly.type
_entity_poly.pdbx_seq_one_letter_code
_entity_poly.pdbx_strand_id
1 'polypeptide(L)'
;EEVWLERHPEQGSSVHLQDMPQTPSRWSNPDLAEKWSSIRKVRRVVTGALEVERREKNIGSSLEAAPVVYVSADVAEVLKSVSFADLCITSGIEISTEIAPEAAFVLEDTDGVAVSFAKASGEKCQRCWKILPDVGQHSHAGVCGRCDAALG
;
A
#
# COMPACT_ATOMS: atom_id res chain seq x y z
N GLU A 1 6.58 10.68 27.06
CA GLU A 1 6.83 10.87 28.49
C GLU A 1 5.64 11.56 29.19
N GLU A 2 5.16 12.69 28.73
CA GLU A 2 4.06 13.44 29.35
C GLU A 2 2.79 12.60 29.54
N VAL A 3 2.36 11.90 28.50
CA VAL A 3 1.19 10.98 28.56
C VAL A 3 1.40 9.84 29.54
N TRP A 4 2.66 9.35 29.65
CA TRP A 4 3.01 8.33 30.65
C TRP A 4 2.85 8.85 32.08
N LEU A 5 3.42 10.02 32.37
CA LEU A 5 3.39 10.64 33.70
C LEU A 5 1.97 11.01 34.13
N GLU A 6 1.13 11.44 33.18
CA GLU A 6 -0.29 11.72 33.44
C GLU A 6 -1.07 10.45 33.82
N ARG A 7 -0.76 9.30 33.19
CA ARG A 7 -1.41 8.02 33.47
C ARG A 7 -0.85 7.25 34.66
N HIS A 8 0.39 7.55 35.04
CA HIS A 8 1.14 6.84 36.10
C HIS A 8 1.81 7.81 37.08
N PRO A 9 1.04 8.76 37.66
CA PRO A 9 1.62 9.79 38.52
C PRO A 9 2.24 9.23 39.80
N GLU A 10 1.75 8.08 40.27
CA GLU A 10 2.21 7.39 41.47
C GLU A 10 3.57 6.70 41.33
N GLN A 11 3.98 6.40 40.12
CA GLN A 11 5.21 5.63 39.89
C GLN A 11 6.47 6.47 39.80
N GLY A 12 6.34 7.77 39.51
CA GLY A 12 7.49 8.71 39.45
C GLY A 12 8.60 8.32 38.48
N SER A 13 8.33 7.35 37.58
CA SER A 13 9.31 6.78 36.66
C SER A 13 9.03 7.17 35.21
N SER A 14 10.11 7.38 34.47
CA SER A 14 10.03 7.66 33.03
C SER A 14 9.59 6.42 32.23
N VAL A 15 8.80 6.60 31.17
CA VAL A 15 8.49 5.55 30.20
C VAL A 15 9.76 4.98 29.55
N HIS A 16 10.82 5.78 29.44
CA HIS A 16 12.11 5.34 28.86
C HIS A 16 12.89 4.40 29.77
N LEU A 17 12.50 4.26 31.04
CA LEU A 17 13.08 3.33 32.00
C LEU A 17 12.25 2.05 32.15
N GLN A 18 11.16 1.93 31.41
CA GLN A 18 10.31 0.74 31.46
C GLN A 18 10.89 -0.38 30.59
N ASP A 19 10.77 -1.62 31.08
CA ASP A 19 11.13 -2.78 30.28
C ASP A 19 10.18 -2.92 29.08
N MET A 20 10.72 -3.37 27.95
CA MET A 20 9.90 -3.70 26.78
C MET A 20 8.94 -4.86 27.14
N PRO A 21 7.65 -4.71 26.82
CA PRO A 21 6.70 -5.78 27.13
C PRO A 21 7.04 -7.06 26.39
N GLN A 22 6.91 -8.19 27.09
CA GLN A 22 7.11 -9.48 26.45
C GLN A 22 5.93 -9.80 25.53
N THR A 23 6.25 -10.08 24.25
CA THR A 23 5.26 -10.47 23.27
C THR A 23 4.75 -11.89 23.55
N PRO A 24 3.44 -12.09 23.80
CA PRO A 24 2.91 -13.42 24.01
C PRO A 24 3.18 -14.34 22.81
N SER A 25 3.67 -15.56 23.04
CA SER A 25 3.99 -16.52 21.97
C SER A 25 2.79 -16.87 21.09
N ARG A 26 1.54 -16.80 21.63
CA ARG A 26 0.31 -16.99 20.85
C ARG A 26 0.08 -15.95 19.75
N TRP A 27 0.81 -14.85 19.73
CA TRP A 27 0.74 -13.86 18.66
C TRP A 27 1.63 -14.20 17.46
N SER A 28 2.51 -15.21 17.63
CA SER A 28 3.30 -15.72 16.52
C SER A 28 2.40 -16.45 15.53
N ASN A 29 2.48 -16.07 14.26
CA ASN A 29 1.75 -16.70 13.16
C ASN A 29 2.70 -16.82 11.96
N PRO A 30 3.39 -17.97 11.80
CA PRO A 30 4.35 -18.19 10.72
C PRO A 30 3.72 -18.06 9.33
N ASP A 31 2.53 -18.61 9.12
CA ASP A 31 1.84 -18.58 7.81
C ASP A 31 1.52 -17.13 7.40
N LEU A 32 1.04 -16.34 8.37
CA LEU A 32 0.80 -14.91 8.15
C LEU A 32 2.09 -14.14 7.87
N ALA A 33 3.18 -14.49 8.54
CA ALA A 33 4.49 -13.88 8.32
C ALA A 33 5.02 -14.17 6.91
N GLU A 34 4.86 -15.40 6.40
CA GLU A 34 5.22 -15.81 5.04
C GLU A 34 4.38 -15.06 4.00
N LYS A 35 3.06 -15.04 4.19
CA LYS A 35 2.13 -14.25 3.35
C LYS A 35 2.58 -12.79 3.24
N TRP A 36 2.85 -12.13 4.36
CA TRP A 36 3.30 -10.74 4.37
C TRP A 36 4.70 -10.55 3.81
N SER A 37 5.58 -11.56 3.91
CA SER A 37 6.88 -11.52 3.26
C SER A 37 6.73 -11.46 1.73
N SER A 38 5.85 -12.28 1.17
CA SER A 38 5.52 -12.27 -0.26
C SER A 38 4.94 -10.92 -0.71
N ILE A 39 3.96 -10.40 0.03
CA ILE A 39 3.34 -9.10 -0.25
C ILE A 39 4.39 -7.96 -0.24
N ARG A 40 5.29 -7.95 0.75
CA ARG A 40 6.35 -6.93 0.86
C ARG A 40 7.35 -7.00 -0.29
N LYS A 41 7.68 -8.19 -0.79
CA LYS A 41 8.55 -8.37 -1.97
C LYS A 41 7.93 -7.69 -3.19
N VAL A 42 6.67 -7.99 -3.49
CA VAL A 42 5.99 -7.39 -4.65
C VAL A 42 5.84 -5.88 -4.47
N ARG A 43 5.44 -5.42 -3.28
CA ARG A 43 5.32 -3.98 -2.98
C ARG A 43 6.64 -3.24 -3.22
N ARG A 44 7.79 -3.85 -2.91
CA ARG A 44 9.11 -3.25 -3.12
C ARG A 44 9.37 -2.98 -4.61
N VAL A 45 8.98 -3.91 -5.50
CA VAL A 45 9.11 -3.71 -6.96
C VAL A 45 8.19 -2.59 -7.43
N VAL A 46 6.94 -2.58 -6.98
CA VAL A 46 6.00 -1.49 -7.30
C VAL A 46 6.55 -0.13 -6.87
N THR A 47 7.00 -0.02 -5.62
CA THR A 47 7.55 1.26 -5.13
C THR A 47 8.82 1.67 -5.88
N GLY A 48 9.67 0.72 -6.28
CA GLY A 48 10.83 0.97 -7.12
C GLY A 48 10.44 1.55 -8.49
N ALA A 49 9.46 0.95 -9.17
CA ALA A 49 8.93 1.45 -10.44
C ALA A 49 8.40 2.90 -10.29
N LEU A 50 7.63 3.17 -9.24
CA LEU A 50 7.08 4.50 -9.00
C LEU A 50 8.15 5.55 -8.67
N GLU A 51 9.26 5.17 -8.04
CA GLU A 51 10.38 6.09 -7.80
C GLU A 51 11.10 6.49 -9.09
N VAL A 52 11.19 5.59 -10.08
CA VAL A 52 11.70 5.94 -11.43
C VAL A 52 10.80 7.02 -12.05
N GLU A 53 9.49 6.80 -12.07
CA GLU A 53 8.53 7.73 -12.64
C GLU A 53 8.50 9.09 -11.93
N ARG A 54 8.71 9.09 -10.61
CA ARG A 54 8.80 10.32 -9.82
C ARG A 54 10.08 11.09 -10.13
N ARG A 55 11.21 10.40 -10.28
CA ARG A 55 12.49 11.01 -10.64
C ARG A 55 12.44 11.63 -12.04
N GLU A 56 11.73 11.00 -12.96
CA GLU A 56 11.49 11.49 -14.33
C GLU A 56 10.39 12.57 -14.40
N LYS A 57 9.75 12.89 -13.27
CA LYS A 57 8.68 13.87 -13.15
C LYS A 57 7.40 13.50 -13.92
N ASN A 58 7.19 12.22 -14.22
CA ASN A 58 5.97 11.72 -14.82
C ASN A 58 4.80 11.75 -13.84
N ILE A 59 5.09 11.60 -12.53
CA ILE A 59 4.16 11.74 -11.40
C ILE A 59 4.77 12.58 -10.28
N GLY A 60 3.94 13.29 -9.55
CA GLY A 60 4.28 13.98 -8.30
C GLY A 60 3.96 13.15 -7.06
N SER A 61 2.96 12.29 -7.15
CA SER A 61 2.49 11.43 -6.06
C SER A 61 2.24 10.01 -6.57
N SER A 62 2.47 9.00 -5.72
CA SER A 62 2.11 7.60 -6.00
C SER A 62 0.61 7.42 -6.27
N LEU A 63 -0.24 8.31 -5.74
CA LEU A 63 -1.69 8.31 -6.01
C LEU A 63 -2.04 8.71 -7.44
N GLU A 64 -1.09 9.21 -8.24
CA GLU A 64 -1.30 9.47 -9.68
C GLU A 64 -1.10 8.20 -10.53
N ALA A 65 -0.73 7.08 -9.91
CA ALA A 65 -0.44 5.83 -10.59
C ALA A 65 -1.52 4.77 -10.38
N ALA A 66 -1.69 3.92 -11.40
CA ALA A 66 -2.48 2.69 -11.40
C ALA A 66 -1.71 1.60 -12.20
N PRO A 67 -0.54 1.13 -11.69
CA PRO A 67 0.35 0.23 -12.42
C PRO A 67 -0.25 -1.16 -12.61
N VAL A 68 0.26 -1.87 -13.64
CA VAL A 68 0.04 -3.31 -13.85
C VAL A 68 1.19 -4.10 -13.25
N VAL A 69 0.87 -5.07 -12.40
CA VAL A 69 1.83 -5.93 -11.69
C VAL A 69 1.74 -7.34 -12.24
N TYR A 70 2.84 -7.84 -12.78
CA TYR A 70 2.96 -9.17 -13.35
C TYR A 70 3.61 -10.11 -12.35
N VAL A 71 2.91 -11.19 -12.01
CA VAL A 71 3.33 -12.17 -10.99
C VAL A 71 2.83 -13.57 -11.35
N SER A 72 3.36 -14.60 -10.67
CA SER A 72 2.81 -15.95 -10.76
C SER A 72 1.38 -16.03 -10.21
N ALA A 73 0.63 -17.06 -10.62
CA ALA A 73 -0.75 -17.27 -10.17
C ALA A 73 -0.87 -17.36 -8.64
N ASP A 74 0.04 -18.06 -7.99
CA ASP A 74 0.05 -18.21 -6.51
C ASP A 74 0.24 -16.87 -5.81
N VAL A 75 1.17 -16.04 -6.31
CA VAL A 75 1.38 -14.69 -5.78
C VAL A 75 0.18 -13.80 -6.05
N ALA A 76 -0.45 -13.90 -7.23
CA ALA A 76 -1.64 -13.14 -7.57
C ALA A 76 -2.79 -13.40 -6.57
N GLU A 77 -3.03 -14.66 -6.18
CA GLU A 77 -4.05 -14.99 -5.17
C GLU A 77 -3.72 -14.40 -3.79
N VAL A 78 -2.45 -14.39 -3.39
CA VAL A 78 -2.01 -13.73 -2.16
C VAL A 78 -2.29 -12.22 -2.22
N LEU A 79 -1.97 -11.55 -3.33
CA LEU A 79 -2.20 -10.11 -3.49
C LEU A 79 -3.69 -9.74 -3.52
N LYS A 80 -4.53 -10.57 -4.16
CA LYS A 80 -6.00 -10.37 -4.19
C LYS A 80 -6.65 -10.48 -2.81
N SER A 81 -6.01 -11.18 -1.87
CA SER A 81 -6.52 -11.32 -0.49
C SER A 81 -6.36 -10.07 0.37
N VAL A 82 -5.78 -9.00 -0.15
CA VAL A 82 -5.56 -7.72 0.54
C VAL A 82 -5.85 -6.54 -0.39
N SER A 83 -6.08 -5.35 0.16
CA SER A 83 -6.17 -4.11 -0.63
C SER A 83 -4.79 -3.68 -1.11
N PHE A 84 -4.21 -4.38 -2.10
CA PHE A 84 -2.81 -4.20 -2.49
C PHE A 84 -2.52 -2.80 -3.03
N ALA A 85 -3.49 -2.16 -3.73
CA ALA A 85 -3.38 -0.76 -4.14
C ALA A 85 -3.22 0.20 -2.95
N ASP A 86 -3.93 -0.04 -1.84
CA ASP A 86 -3.80 0.76 -0.62
C ASP A 86 -2.43 0.55 0.04
N LEU A 87 -1.92 -0.68 0.04
CA LEU A 87 -0.57 -0.99 0.55
C LEU A 87 0.54 -0.31 -0.25
N CYS A 88 0.36 -0.14 -1.56
CA CYS A 88 1.30 0.57 -2.43
C CYS A 88 1.06 2.09 -2.48
N ILE A 89 -0.03 2.58 -1.85
CA ILE A 89 -0.45 3.99 -1.86
C ILE A 89 -0.67 4.47 -3.32
N THR A 90 -1.35 3.64 -4.12
CA THR A 90 -1.74 3.96 -5.50
C THR A 90 -3.25 4.14 -5.62
N SER A 91 -3.70 4.80 -6.68
CA SER A 91 -5.14 4.93 -6.95
C SER A 91 -5.77 3.61 -7.37
N GLY A 92 -5.03 2.80 -8.14
CA GLY A 92 -5.40 1.45 -8.55
C GLY A 92 -4.17 0.58 -8.74
N ILE A 93 -4.37 -0.72 -8.82
CA ILE A 93 -3.38 -1.72 -9.27
C ILE A 93 -4.12 -2.80 -10.04
N GLU A 94 -3.62 -3.14 -11.20
CA GLU A 94 -4.01 -4.34 -11.92
C GLU A 94 -3.00 -5.46 -11.62
N ILE A 95 -3.50 -6.67 -11.35
CA ILE A 95 -2.66 -7.85 -11.11
C ILE A 95 -2.86 -8.79 -12.30
N SER A 96 -1.77 -9.03 -13.05
CA SER A 96 -1.74 -9.89 -14.23
C SER A 96 -0.87 -11.13 -13.98
N THR A 97 -1.29 -12.25 -14.54
CA THR A 97 -0.50 -13.49 -14.61
C THR A 97 0.06 -13.74 -16.00
N GLU A 98 -0.08 -12.78 -16.90
CA GLU A 98 0.47 -12.83 -18.25
C GLU A 98 1.99 -12.58 -18.24
N ILE A 99 2.62 -12.81 -19.39
CA ILE A 99 4.04 -12.51 -19.58
C ILE A 99 4.21 -10.98 -19.56
N ALA A 100 5.10 -10.52 -18.69
CA ALA A 100 5.41 -9.09 -18.60
C ALA A 100 6.03 -8.57 -19.91
N PRO A 101 5.70 -7.34 -20.33
CA PRO A 101 6.40 -6.69 -21.43
C PRO A 101 7.90 -6.54 -21.13
N GLU A 102 8.74 -6.58 -22.18
CA GLU A 102 10.19 -6.42 -22.04
C GLU A 102 10.61 -5.11 -21.35
N ALA A 103 9.83 -4.05 -21.56
CA ALA A 103 10.05 -2.74 -20.94
C ALA A 103 9.54 -2.63 -19.48
N ALA A 104 8.94 -3.69 -18.89
CA ALA A 104 8.47 -3.65 -17.53
C ALA A 104 9.64 -3.52 -16.55
N PHE A 105 9.43 -2.74 -15.50
CA PHE A 105 10.41 -2.56 -14.43
C PHE A 105 10.55 -3.84 -13.61
N VAL A 106 11.78 -4.24 -13.34
CA VAL A 106 12.15 -5.37 -12.48
C VAL A 106 13.23 -4.95 -11.48
N LEU A 107 13.36 -5.69 -10.39
CA LEU A 107 14.50 -5.57 -9.49
C LEU A 107 15.36 -6.84 -9.60
N GLU A 108 16.68 -6.68 -9.72
CA GLU A 108 17.64 -7.79 -9.89
C GLU A 108 17.58 -8.83 -8.76
N ASP A 109 17.20 -8.42 -7.56
CA ASP A 109 17.12 -9.27 -6.37
C ASP A 109 15.69 -9.76 -6.07
N THR A 110 14.76 -9.61 -7.02
CA THR A 110 13.35 -10.00 -6.86
C THR A 110 12.81 -10.66 -8.11
N ASP A 111 13.08 -11.96 -8.22
CA ASP A 111 12.61 -12.75 -9.36
C ASP A 111 11.09 -12.89 -9.41
N GLY A 112 10.56 -13.04 -10.63
CA GLY A 112 9.16 -13.39 -10.88
C GLY A 112 8.17 -12.24 -10.65
N VAL A 113 8.65 -11.01 -10.52
CA VAL A 113 7.81 -9.80 -10.38
C VAL A 113 8.27 -8.74 -11.36
N ALA A 114 7.34 -8.24 -12.16
CA ALA A 114 7.58 -7.09 -13.03
C ALA A 114 6.43 -6.08 -12.94
N VAL A 115 6.70 -4.82 -13.23
CA VAL A 115 5.72 -3.73 -13.09
C VAL A 115 5.75 -2.83 -14.32
N SER A 116 4.60 -2.65 -14.95
CA SER A 116 4.42 -1.62 -15.96
C SER A 116 3.71 -0.42 -15.36
N PHE A 117 4.32 0.75 -15.49
CA PHE A 117 3.70 1.98 -15.04
C PHE A 117 2.47 2.31 -15.88
N ALA A 118 1.42 2.78 -15.21
CA ALA A 118 0.28 3.44 -15.84
C ALA A 118 -0.21 4.58 -14.95
N LYS A 119 -0.66 5.68 -15.58
CA LYS A 119 -1.30 6.77 -14.84
C LYS A 119 -2.71 6.37 -14.45
N ALA A 120 -3.12 6.78 -13.27
CA ALA A 120 -4.50 6.65 -12.84
C ALA A 120 -5.42 7.54 -13.70
N SER A 121 -6.60 7.05 -14.03
CA SER A 121 -7.62 7.75 -14.81
C SER A 121 -8.78 8.20 -13.93
N GLY A 122 -9.37 9.34 -14.27
CA GLY A 122 -10.52 9.92 -13.55
C GLY A 122 -10.18 11.24 -12.86
N GLU A 123 -10.95 11.59 -11.85
CA GLU A 123 -10.82 12.83 -11.09
C GLU A 123 -10.22 12.57 -9.71
N LYS A 124 -9.58 13.60 -9.15
CA LYS A 124 -8.98 13.52 -7.82
C LYS A 124 -10.03 13.64 -6.72
N CYS A 125 -10.18 12.62 -5.91
CA CYS A 125 -11.03 12.68 -4.72
C CYS A 125 -10.50 13.71 -3.71
N GLN A 126 -11.34 14.67 -3.30
CA GLN A 126 -10.96 15.75 -2.39
C GLN A 126 -10.64 15.27 -0.96
N ARG A 127 -11.11 14.07 -0.59
CA ARG A 127 -10.91 13.51 0.75
C ARG A 127 -9.73 12.53 0.84
N CYS A 128 -9.66 11.52 -0.03
CA CYS A 128 -8.59 10.50 0.03
C CYS A 128 -7.47 10.73 -0.99
N TRP A 129 -7.65 11.67 -1.92
CA TRP A 129 -6.71 12.11 -2.95
C TRP A 129 -6.40 11.08 -4.05
N LYS A 130 -7.03 9.90 -4.02
CA LYS A 130 -6.96 8.95 -5.13
C LYS A 130 -7.60 9.56 -6.38
N ILE A 131 -7.06 9.19 -7.53
CA ILE A 131 -7.62 9.55 -8.83
C ILE A 131 -8.48 8.37 -9.29
N LEU A 132 -9.78 8.55 -9.36
CA LEU A 132 -10.74 7.47 -9.61
C LEU A 132 -11.83 7.95 -10.57
N PRO A 133 -12.36 7.05 -11.43
CA PRO A 133 -13.38 7.42 -12.41
C PRO A 133 -14.75 7.72 -11.80
N ASP A 134 -15.01 7.28 -10.58
CA ASP A 134 -16.30 7.44 -9.88
C ASP A 134 -16.40 8.71 -9.03
N VAL A 135 -15.35 9.54 -8.99
CA VAL A 135 -15.36 10.79 -8.22
C VAL A 135 -16.45 11.74 -8.76
N GLY A 136 -17.27 12.26 -7.85
CA GLY A 136 -18.37 13.16 -8.19
C GLY A 136 -19.63 12.47 -8.72
N GLN A 137 -19.68 11.14 -8.74
CA GLN A 137 -20.86 10.36 -9.17
C GLN A 137 -21.73 9.88 -7.99
N HIS A 138 -21.49 10.39 -6.79
CA HIS A 138 -22.14 10.01 -5.54
C HIS A 138 -22.86 11.20 -4.89
N SER A 139 -23.46 10.99 -3.72
CA SER A 139 -24.24 12.02 -3.01
C SER A 139 -23.42 13.24 -2.59
N HIS A 140 -22.14 13.05 -2.27
CA HIS A 140 -21.22 14.13 -1.96
C HIS A 140 -20.35 14.46 -3.17
N ALA A 141 -20.44 15.70 -3.67
CA ALA A 141 -19.65 16.16 -4.80
C ALA A 141 -18.14 16.10 -4.52
N GLY A 142 -17.36 15.73 -5.53
CA GLY A 142 -15.89 15.73 -5.47
C GLY A 142 -15.26 14.63 -4.64
N VAL A 143 -16.00 13.62 -4.18
CA VAL A 143 -15.48 12.45 -3.49
C VAL A 143 -15.78 11.15 -4.25
N CYS A 144 -14.97 10.10 -4.00
CA CYS A 144 -15.20 8.75 -4.53
C CYS A 144 -16.21 7.98 -3.67
N GLY A 145 -16.77 6.88 -4.17
CA GLY A 145 -17.79 6.09 -3.48
C GLY A 145 -17.39 5.61 -2.09
N ARG A 146 -16.13 5.20 -1.89
CA ARG A 146 -15.64 4.85 -0.55
C ARG A 146 -15.69 6.03 0.43
N CYS A 147 -15.36 7.22 -0.05
CA CYS A 147 -15.38 8.42 0.79
C CYS A 147 -16.81 8.93 1.01
N ASP A 148 -17.67 8.80 0.02
CA ASP A 148 -19.11 9.10 0.12
C ASP A 148 -19.77 8.23 1.20
N ALA A 149 -19.58 6.91 1.13
CA ALA A 149 -20.08 5.97 2.13
C ALA A 149 -19.56 6.22 3.57
N ALA A 150 -18.38 6.85 3.70
CA ALA A 150 -17.80 7.19 5.00
C ALA A 150 -18.27 8.55 5.55
N LEU A 151 -18.97 9.33 4.73
CA LEU A 151 -19.57 10.61 5.13
C LEU A 151 -21.04 10.45 5.59
N GLY A 152 -21.70 9.36 5.20
CA GLY A 152 -23.07 9.03 5.58
C GLY A 152 -24.07 9.50 4.55
#